data_901e145c7cae6f662a385e6674989655
#
_entry.id   901e145c7cae6f662a385e6674989655
#
_cell.length_a   1.000
_cell.length_b   1.000
_cell.length_c   1.000
_cell.angle_alpha   90.00
_cell.angle_beta   90.00
_cell.angle_gamma   90.00
#
_symmetry.space_group_name_H-M   'P 1'
#
loop_
_entity.id
_entity.type
_entity.pdbx_description
1 polymer ?
#
loop_
_entity_poly.entity_id
_entity_poly.type
_entity_poly.pdbx_seq_one_letter_code
_entity_poly.pdbx_strand_id
1 'polypeptide(L)'
;MQLQHLRMAAATGLPVAGLLWSGLAIAGLGLLAEPVSGRAGGLPLTLALLTLFVAAIVATFSLRYMRADPRSARFFGTLGLLVAAVLGWLFAGNVLTFALAWCASGWLLAALIGHAGGGAEGDGAVRRTRFAFLAGDAALVGALAILAWHAQSLTIDAAVAGAATLPSPLATVAAVLLVIAAAARCALPPFSGWLLSSMTAPTPVSALMHAGLVNAGGFLLIRMAPVLEAAPAARLAAVGLGLGGALYGIGIMLVRPDVKRSLAGSTVSQMGFMIMSCGLGAYAAALWHIVAHGLFKAWLFLGSGSTIGMKPAATAGQLSRPVSLAVAGMTAGAALALVASGKAEPSLVPLLLGAVTAMATLASCFAGKAPMRTRIALLAGIAVLVAFHGLGLALSERAVAGDAPALVPGWALLVLLGAFLGLWLWQQQRLAAGRGLPLPLYVHFINAGALHPLVKGDDK
;
A
#
# COMPACT_ATOMS: atom_id res chain seq x y z
N MET A 1 -10.10 -39.97 -1.62
CA MET A 1 -10.16 -38.57 -2.10
C MET A 1 -9.32 -37.62 -1.22
N GLN A 2 -9.55 -37.49 0.08
CA GLN A 2 -8.76 -36.56 0.94
C GLN A 2 -7.25 -36.77 0.92
N LEU A 3 -6.76 -38.02 0.94
CA LEU A 3 -5.32 -38.34 0.89
C LEU A 3 -4.68 -37.96 -0.45
N GLN A 4 -5.40 -38.02 -1.55
CA GLN A 4 -4.90 -37.59 -2.87
C GLN A 4 -4.74 -36.06 -2.93
N HIS A 5 -5.69 -35.30 -2.40
CA HIS A 5 -5.60 -33.84 -2.35
C HIS A 5 -4.46 -33.35 -1.44
N LEU A 6 -4.24 -34.03 -0.31
CA LEU A 6 -3.09 -33.76 0.57
C LEU A 6 -1.75 -34.01 -0.15
N ARG A 7 -1.65 -35.10 -0.90
CA ARG A 7 -0.45 -35.42 -1.70
C ARG A 7 -0.23 -34.41 -2.83
N MET A 8 -1.28 -33.96 -3.51
CA MET A 8 -1.16 -32.96 -4.57
C MET A 8 -0.78 -31.57 -4.03
N ALA A 9 -1.38 -31.12 -2.93
CA ALA A 9 -1.00 -29.85 -2.31
C ALA A 9 0.47 -29.85 -1.84
N ALA A 10 0.94 -30.96 -1.29
CA ALA A 10 2.35 -31.13 -0.90
C ALA A 10 3.28 -31.21 -2.12
N ALA A 11 2.91 -31.97 -3.16
CA ALA A 11 3.75 -32.17 -4.33
C ALA A 11 4.00 -30.88 -5.13
N THR A 12 3.05 -29.94 -5.16
CA THR A 12 3.21 -28.67 -5.87
C THR A 12 3.57 -27.51 -4.95
N GLY A 13 3.04 -27.50 -3.73
CA GLY A 13 3.25 -26.41 -2.79
C GLY A 13 4.62 -26.39 -2.14
N LEU A 14 5.19 -27.56 -1.79
CA LEU A 14 6.53 -27.63 -1.19
C LEU A 14 7.63 -27.12 -2.13
N PRO A 15 7.69 -27.51 -3.41
CA PRO A 15 8.67 -26.94 -4.34
C PRO A 15 8.54 -25.43 -4.51
N VAL A 16 7.30 -24.90 -4.64
CA VAL A 16 7.09 -23.46 -4.77
C VAL A 16 7.54 -22.72 -3.51
N ALA A 17 7.17 -23.20 -2.32
CA ALA A 17 7.63 -22.60 -1.07
C ALA A 17 9.16 -22.67 -0.95
N GLY A 18 9.77 -23.80 -1.28
CA GLY A 18 11.24 -23.98 -1.27
C GLY A 18 11.96 -23.02 -2.20
N LEU A 19 11.47 -22.85 -3.44
CA LEU A 19 12.04 -21.91 -4.41
C LEU A 19 11.94 -20.46 -3.91
N LEU A 20 10.85 -20.07 -3.27
CA LEU A 20 10.69 -18.72 -2.73
C LEU A 20 11.62 -18.45 -1.56
N TRP A 21 11.80 -19.42 -0.64
CA TRP A 21 12.77 -19.30 0.45
C TRP A 21 14.19 -19.28 -0.05
N SER A 22 14.54 -20.11 -1.04
CA SER A 22 15.87 -20.11 -1.66
C SER A 22 16.14 -18.80 -2.39
N GLY A 23 15.17 -18.27 -3.14
CA GLY A 23 15.28 -16.97 -3.81
C GLY A 23 15.51 -15.83 -2.82
N LEU A 24 14.80 -15.86 -1.68
CA LEU A 24 15.00 -14.88 -0.60
C LEU A 24 16.41 -14.96 -0.01
N ALA A 25 16.90 -16.18 0.24
CA ALA A 25 18.25 -16.38 0.78
C ALA A 25 19.32 -15.88 -0.20
N ILE A 26 19.20 -16.19 -1.49
CA ILE A 26 20.12 -15.73 -2.54
C ILE A 26 20.11 -14.21 -2.64
N ALA A 27 18.92 -13.58 -2.69
CA ALA A 27 18.79 -12.13 -2.75
C ALA A 27 19.38 -11.45 -1.50
N GLY A 28 19.17 -12.04 -0.31
CA GLY A 28 19.76 -11.55 0.94
C GLY A 28 21.29 -11.65 0.97
N LEU A 29 21.84 -12.76 0.49
CA LEU A 29 23.30 -12.94 0.37
C LEU A 29 23.90 -11.97 -0.65
N GLY A 30 23.20 -11.69 -1.76
CA GLY A 30 23.62 -10.70 -2.74
C GLY A 30 23.75 -9.29 -2.14
N LEU A 31 22.86 -8.91 -1.23
CA LEU A 31 22.93 -7.63 -0.50
C LEU A 31 24.15 -7.53 0.43
N LEU A 32 24.57 -8.65 1.01
CA LEU A 32 25.75 -8.69 1.88
C LEU A 32 27.05 -8.65 1.08
N ALA A 33 27.03 -9.16 -0.16
CA ALA A 33 28.21 -9.19 -1.02
C ALA A 33 28.51 -7.83 -1.67
N GLU A 34 27.47 -7.14 -2.17
CA GLU A 34 27.61 -5.79 -2.76
C GLU A 34 26.43 -4.88 -2.37
N PRO A 35 26.69 -3.74 -1.71
CA PRO A 35 25.66 -2.79 -1.36
C PRO A 35 25.10 -2.10 -2.63
N VAL A 36 23.91 -2.51 -3.05
CA VAL A 36 23.21 -1.94 -4.19
C VAL A 36 22.40 -0.73 -3.72
N SER A 37 22.63 0.41 -4.34
CA SER A 37 21.97 1.66 -4.01
C SER A 37 21.23 2.27 -5.22
N GLY A 38 20.37 3.26 -4.97
CA GLY A 38 19.68 4.03 -5.99
C GLY A 38 18.44 3.35 -6.60
N ARG A 39 17.73 4.13 -7.45
CA ARG A 39 16.44 3.73 -8.05
C ARG A 39 16.56 2.56 -9.04
N ALA A 40 17.72 2.38 -9.64
CA ALA A 40 17.96 1.30 -10.59
C ALA A 40 18.28 -0.04 -9.91
N GLY A 41 18.91 -0.03 -8.76
CA GLY A 41 19.36 -1.23 -8.05
C GLY A 41 18.71 -1.41 -6.67
N GLY A 42 18.86 -0.44 -5.79
CA GLY A 42 18.40 -0.51 -4.39
C GLY A 42 16.88 -0.64 -4.26
N LEU A 43 16.11 0.13 -5.03
CA LEU A 43 14.66 0.07 -5.03
C LEU A 43 14.10 -1.30 -5.49
N PRO A 44 14.48 -1.85 -6.67
CA PRO A 44 14.03 -3.18 -7.09
C PRO A 44 14.40 -4.27 -6.11
N LEU A 45 15.62 -4.25 -5.58
CA LEU A 45 16.10 -5.27 -4.64
C LEU A 45 15.35 -5.24 -3.31
N THR A 46 15.08 -4.05 -2.75
CA THR A 46 14.27 -3.89 -1.54
C THR A 46 12.88 -4.51 -1.71
N LEU A 47 12.22 -4.25 -2.85
CA LEU A 47 10.88 -4.79 -3.10
C LEU A 47 10.91 -6.27 -3.50
N ALA A 48 11.96 -6.75 -4.13
CA ALA A 48 12.13 -8.18 -4.40
C ALA A 48 12.25 -8.96 -3.09
N LEU A 49 13.04 -8.47 -2.13
CA LEU A 49 13.17 -9.07 -0.80
C LEU A 49 11.82 -9.08 -0.06
N LEU A 50 11.10 -7.97 -0.06
CA LEU A 50 9.75 -7.91 0.53
C LEU A 50 8.80 -8.91 -0.14
N THR A 51 8.78 -8.94 -1.48
CA THR A 51 7.91 -9.83 -2.25
C THR A 51 8.22 -11.29 -1.99
N LEU A 52 9.50 -11.68 -2.04
CA LEU A 52 9.93 -13.06 -1.79
C LEU A 52 9.63 -13.48 -0.35
N PHE A 53 9.90 -12.62 0.62
CA PHE A 53 9.61 -12.88 2.04
C PHE A 53 8.12 -13.11 2.29
N VAL A 54 7.28 -12.19 1.83
CA VAL A 54 5.82 -12.33 1.98
C VAL A 54 5.30 -13.54 1.22
N ALA A 55 5.76 -13.76 -0.01
CA ALA A 55 5.32 -14.89 -0.83
C ALA A 55 5.75 -16.23 -0.23
N ALA A 56 6.95 -16.33 0.35
CA ALA A 56 7.44 -17.53 1.01
C ALA A 56 6.59 -17.87 2.26
N ILE A 57 6.26 -16.87 3.08
CA ILE A 57 5.35 -17.04 4.23
C ILE A 57 3.95 -17.46 3.74
N VAL A 58 3.41 -16.77 2.72
CA VAL A 58 2.09 -17.09 2.15
C VAL A 58 2.06 -18.50 1.58
N ALA A 59 3.08 -18.92 0.83
CA ALA A 59 3.17 -20.28 0.30
C ALA A 59 3.22 -21.33 1.42
N THR A 60 4.05 -21.10 2.44
CA THR A 60 4.16 -22.00 3.61
C THR A 60 2.83 -22.10 4.36
N PHE A 61 2.16 -20.97 4.63
CA PHE A 61 0.82 -20.94 5.22
C PHE A 61 -0.20 -21.70 4.37
N SER A 62 -0.12 -21.55 3.05
CA SER A 62 -1.03 -22.16 2.09
C SER A 62 -0.92 -23.67 2.02
N LEU A 63 0.22 -24.28 2.37
CA LEU A 63 0.36 -25.75 2.45
C LEU A 63 -0.71 -26.36 3.36
N ARG A 64 -0.98 -25.70 4.48
CA ARG A 64 -2.03 -26.14 5.42
C ARG A 64 -3.41 -25.63 5.02
N TYR A 65 -3.52 -24.38 4.58
CA TYR A 65 -4.78 -23.73 4.26
C TYR A 65 -5.47 -24.36 3.05
N MET A 66 -4.70 -24.69 1.96
CA MET A 66 -5.19 -25.25 0.71
C MET A 66 -5.20 -26.78 0.68
N ARG A 67 -4.94 -27.46 1.80
CA ARG A 67 -4.79 -28.92 1.84
C ARG A 67 -6.01 -29.69 1.35
N ALA A 68 -7.22 -29.14 1.50
CA ALA A 68 -8.47 -29.75 1.09
C ALA A 68 -8.99 -29.22 -0.25
N ASP A 69 -8.29 -28.26 -0.87
CA ASP A 69 -8.69 -27.68 -2.15
C ASP A 69 -8.27 -28.58 -3.32
N PRO A 70 -9.20 -29.06 -4.15
CA PRO A 70 -8.88 -29.92 -5.29
C PRO A 70 -8.06 -29.20 -6.37
N ARG A 71 -8.06 -27.86 -6.37
CA ARG A 71 -7.33 -27.00 -7.31
C ARG A 71 -6.04 -26.42 -6.70
N SER A 72 -5.53 -27.00 -5.60
CA SER A 72 -4.32 -26.53 -4.93
C SER A 72 -3.10 -26.43 -5.85
N ALA A 73 -2.91 -27.36 -6.81
CA ALA A 73 -1.85 -27.29 -7.79
C ALA A 73 -1.94 -26.03 -8.67
N ARG A 74 -3.16 -25.70 -9.14
CA ARG A 74 -3.40 -24.44 -9.88
C ARG A 74 -3.09 -23.22 -9.02
N PHE A 75 -3.47 -23.24 -7.74
CA PHE A 75 -3.17 -22.15 -6.80
C PHE A 75 -1.67 -21.90 -6.69
N PHE A 76 -0.88 -22.93 -6.35
CA PHE A 76 0.57 -22.78 -6.17
C PHE A 76 1.28 -22.42 -7.48
N GLY A 77 0.87 -23.02 -8.60
CA GLY A 77 1.41 -22.66 -9.92
C GLY A 77 1.15 -21.20 -10.28
N THR A 78 -0.09 -20.72 -10.08
CA THR A 78 -0.43 -19.30 -10.33
C THR A 78 0.29 -18.36 -9.36
N LEU A 79 0.45 -18.75 -8.09
CA LEU A 79 1.23 -18.02 -7.10
C LEU A 79 2.68 -17.86 -7.52
N GLY A 80 3.33 -18.95 -7.94
CA GLY A 80 4.72 -18.93 -8.42
C GLY A 80 4.89 -18.05 -9.66
N LEU A 81 4.01 -18.18 -10.63
CA LEU A 81 4.01 -17.35 -11.85
C LEU A 81 3.78 -15.87 -11.53
N LEU A 82 2.89 -15.55 -10.56
CA LEU A 82 2.67 -14.19 -10.12
C LEU A 82 3.93 -13.57 -9.52
N VAL A 83 4.62 -14.30 -8.65
CA VAL A 83 5.88 -13.82 -8.07
C VAL A 83 6.95 -13.65 -9.15
N ALA A 84 7.07 -14.60 -10.09
CA ALA A 84 7.98 -14.49 -11.23
C ALA A 84 7.68 -13.25 -12.08
N ALA A 85 6.40 -12.96 -12.35
CA ALA A 85 6.00 -11.75 -13.09
C ALA A 85 6.34 -10.46 -12.31
N VAL A 86 6.17 -10.47 -10.97
CA VAL A 86 6.57 -9.34 -10.11
C VAL A 86 8.07 -9.12 -10.18
N LEU A 87 8.88 -10.15 -10.01
CA LEU A 87 10.35 -10.04 -10.16
C LEU A 87 10.73 -9.61 -11.57
N GLY A 88 9.98 -10.08 -12.58
CA GLY A 88 10.17 -9.70 -13.97
C GLY A 88 10.07 -8.19 -14.20
N TRP A 89 9.03 -7.51 -13.67
CA TRP A 89 8.92 -6.05 -13.84
C TRP A 89 9.79 -5.28 -12.85
N LEU A 90 10.13 -5.83 -11.66
CA LEU A 90 11.07 -5.17 -10.74
C LEU A 90 12.45 -4.99 -11.36
N PHE A 91 12.97 -6.02 -12.01
CA PHE A 91 14.31 -6.04 -12.61
C PHE A 91 14.31 -5.80 -14.13
N ALA A 92 13.19 -5.40 -14.72
CA ALA A 92 13.15 -5.09 -16.14
C ALA A 92 14.08 -3.93 -16.49
N GLY A 93 15.02 -4.16 -17.38
CA GLY A 93 15.83 -3.10 -18.00
C GLY A 93 15.23 -2.54 -19.31
N ASN A 94 14.17 -3.20 -19.83
CA ASN A 94 13.53 -2.88 -21.09
C ASN A 94 12.05 -2.57 -20.88
N VAL A 95 11.55 -1.55 -21.58
CA VAL A 95 10.16 -1.06 -21.55
C VAL A 95 9.16 -2.16 -21.89
N LEU A 96 9.46 -3.01 -22.89
CA LEU A 96 8.55 -4.10 -23.30
C LEU A 96 8.47 -5.19 -22.23
N THR A 97 9.60 -5.64 -21.69
CA THR A 97 9.63 -6.63 -20.62
C THR A 97 8.95 -6.12 -19.36
N PHE A 98 9.12 -4.82 -19.03
CA PHE A 98 8.41 -4.17 -17.94
C PHE A 98 6.89 -4.22 -18.14
N ALA A 99 6.40 -3.75 -19.30
CA ALA A 99 4.98 -3.71 -19.61
C ALA A 99 4.35 -5.11 -19.62
N LEU A 100 4.99 -6.09 -20.26
CA LEU A 100 4.48 -7.47 -20.33
C LEU A 100 4.41 -8.13 -18.96
N ALA A 101 5.47 -8.02 -18.16
CA ALA A 101 5.51 -8.61 -16.81
C ALA A 101 4.51 -7.91 -15.86
N TRP A 102 4.36 -6.58 -15.99
CA TRP A 102 3.35 -5.81 -15.26
C TRP A 102 1.93 -6.27 -15.59
N CYS A 103 1.55 -6.32 -16.86
CA CYS A 103 0.25 -6.80 -17.31
C CYS A 103 0.01 -8.25 -16.83
N ALA A 104 0.99 -9.14 -17.03
CA ALA A 104 0.89 -10.54 -16.62
C ALA A 104 0.62 -10.65 -15.10
N SER A 105 1.30 -9.86 -14.28
CA SER A 105 1.08 -9.85 -12.82
C SER A 105 -0.37 -9.50 -12.46
N GLY A 106 -1.00 -8.57 -13.18
CA GLY A 106 -2.40 -8.19 -13.00
C GLY A 106 -3.38 -9.32 -13.35
N TRP A 107 -3.16 -9.98 -14.46
CA TRP A 107 -4.00 -11.11 -14.90
C TRP A 107 -3.87 -12.32 -13.98
N LEU A 108 -2.65 -12.63 -13.51
CA LEU A 108 -2.38 -13.71 -12.56
C LEU A 108 -3.02 -13.41 -11.20
N LEU A 109 -2.97 -12.16 -10.74
CA LEU A 109 -3.68 -11.75 -9.52
C LEU A 109 -5.20 -11.91 -9.67
N ALA A 110 -5.78 -11.46 -10.79
CA ALA A 110 -7.21 -11.64 -11.05
C ALA A 110 -7.61 -13.13 -11.08
N ALA A 111 -6.73 -14.01 -11.58
CA ALA A 111 -6.94 -15.46 -11.55
C ALA A 111 -6.90 -16.02 -10.12
N LEU A 112 -6.02 -15.51 -9.25
CA LEU A 112 -5.97 -15.89 -7.83
C LEU A 112 -7.18 -15.37 -7.04
N ILE A 113 -7.67 -14.16 -7.33
CA ILE A 113 -8.90 -13.62 -6.73
C ILE A 113 -10.09 -14.53 -7.06
N GLY A 114 -10.18 -15.02 -8.30
CA GLY A 114 -11.22 -15.95 -8.75
C GLY A 114 -10.97 -17.41 -8.38
N HIS A 115 -9.91 -17.74 -7.62
CA HIS A 115 -9.56 -19.13 -7.34
C HIS A 115 -10.65 -19.91 -6.61
N ALA A 116 -11.30 -19.30 -5.63
CA ALA A 116 -12.38 -19.94 -4.88
C ALA A 116 -13.55 -20.34 -5.77
N GLY A 117 -13.76 -19.63 -6.89
CA GLY A 117 -14.82 -19.90 -7.88
C GLY A 117 -16.23 -19.68 -7.33
N GLY A 118 -17.17 -19.56 -8.22
CA GLY A 118 -18.59 -19.78 -7.94
C GLY A 118 -19.32 -18.67 -7.17
N GLY A 119 -20.14 -17.95 -7.91
CA GLY A 119 -21.10 -16.99 -7.40
C GLY A 119 -20.88 -15.59 -7.93
N ALA A 120 -21.98 -14.83 -7.96
CA ALA A 120 -22.01 -13.48 -8.53
C ALA A 120 -20.98 -12.51 -7.90
N GLU A 121 -20.67 -12.68 -6.60
CA GLU A 121 -19.68 -11.84 -5.92
C GLU A 121 -18.25 -12.12 -6.40
N GLY A 122 -17.85 -13.39 -6.53
CA GLY A 122 -16.52 -13.77 -7.01
C GLY A 122 -16.27 -13.34 -8.46
N ASP A 123 -17.24 -13.61 -9.33
CA ASP A 123 -17.17 -13.22 -10.75
C ASP A 123 -17.17 -11.69 -10.91
N GLY A 124 -17.96 -11.00 -10.08
CA GLY A 124 -17.98 -9.55 -10.00
C GLY A 124 -16.64 -8.96 -9.56
N ALA A 125 -15.98 -9.58 -8.57
CA ALA A 125 -14.65 -9.18 -8.11
C ALA A 125 -13.60 -9.33 -9.24
N VAL A 126 -13.58 -10.47 -9.91
CA VAL A 126 -12.66 -10.72 -11.04
C VAL A 126 -12.89 -9.71 -12.17
N ARG A 127 -14.13 -9.46 -12.55
CA ARG A 127 -14.48 -8.51 -13.62
C ARG A 127 -14.00 -7.10 -13.26
N ARG A 128 -14.25 -6.62 -12.03
CA ARG A 128 -13.79 -5.30 -11.57
C ARG A 128 -12.27 -5.21 -11.55
N THR A 129 -11.59 -6.29 -11.12
CA THR A 129 -10.12 -6.34 -11.10
C THR A 129 -9.57 -6.23 -12.52
N ARG A 130 -10.09 -7.02 -13.46
CA ARG A 130 -9.67 -7.00 -14.87
C ARG A 130 -9.90 -5.64 -15.51
N PHE A 131 -11.07 -5.01 -15.26
CA PHE A 131 -11.36 -3.68 -15.80
C PHE A 131 -10.40 -2.62 -15.26
N ALA A 132 -10.19 -2.57 -13.93
CA ALA A 132 -9.29 -1.62 -13.31
C ALA A 132 -7.85 -1.79 -13.82
N PHE A 133 -7.39 -3.04 -13.94
CA PHE A 133 -6.03 -3.32 -14.41
C PHE A 133 -5.90 -3.03 -15.90
N LEU A 134 -6.87 -3.37 -16.73
CA LEU A 134 -6.82 -3.03 -18.15
C LEU A 134 -6.71 -1.52 -18.38
N ALA A 135 -7.49 -0.72 -17.64
CA ALA A 135 -7.41 0.75 -17.72
C ALA A 135 -6.03 1.27 -17.25
N GLY A 136 -5.52 0.73 -16.12
CA GLY A 136 -4.19 1.10 -15.63
C GLY A 136 -3.05 0.63 -16.52
N ASP A 137 -3.17 -0.57 -17.08
CA ASP A 137 -2.17 -1.14 -18.00
C ASP A 137 -2.11 -0.36 -19.32
N ALA A 138 -3.28 0.05 -19.86
CA ALA A 138 -3.33 0.91 -21.04
C ALA A 138 -2.66 2.28 -20.79
N ALA A 139 -2.91 2.87 -19.62
CA ALA A 139 -2.25 4.11 -19.21
C ALA A 139 -0.72 3.92 -19.09
N LEU A 140 -0.27 2.83 -18.47
CA LEU A 140 1.16 2.52 -18.37
C LEU A 140 1.81 2.37 -19.74
N VAL A 141 1.20 1.58 -20.63
CA VAL A 141 1.72 1.36 -21.99
C VAL A 141 1.78 2.67 -22.74
N GLY A 142 0.77 3.53 -22.64
CA GLY A 142 0.75 4.85 -23.24
C GLY A 142 1.89 5.74 -22.74
N ALA A 143 2.13 5.78 -21.42
CA ALA A 143 3.24 6.54 -20.84
C ALA A 143 4.60 6.01 -21.32
N LEU A 144 4.81 4.70 -21.26
CA LEU A 144 6.05 4.07 -21.70
C LEU A 144 6.30 4.25 -23.20
N ALA A 145 5.26 4.25 -24.03
CA ALA A 145 5.37 4.51 -25.46
C ALA A 145 5.84 5.95 -25.74
N ILE A 146 5.29 6.96 -25.04
CA ILE A 146 5.73 8.36 -25.16
C ILE A 146 7.20 8.48 -24.78
N LEU A 147 7.61 7.90 -23.66
CA LEU A 147 8.97 7.98 -23.14
C LEU A 147 9.97 7.27 -24.07
N ALA A 148 9.66 6.04 -24.50
CA ALA A 148 10.52 5.27 -25.40
C ALA A 148 10.64 5.92 -26.80
N TRP A 149 9.54 6.47 -27.31
CA TRP A 149 9.54 7.22 -28.58
C TRP A 149 10.44 8.44 -28.52
N HIS A 150 10.32 9.24 -27.45
CA HIS A 150 11.15 10.44 -27.28
C HIS A 150 12.63 10.08 -27.08
N ALA A 151 12.93 9.09 -26.25
CA ALA A 151 14.30 8.65 -26.01
C ALA A 151 14.92 7.87 -27.16
N GLN A 152 14.14 7.51 -28.20
CA GLN A 152 14.55 6.62 -29.31
C GLN A 152 15.23 5.32 -28.78
N SER A 153 14.76 4.83 -27.64
CA SER A 153 15.31 3.68 -26.93
C SER A 153 14.24 2.91 -26.17
N LEU A 154 14.39 1.59 -26.16
CA LEU A 154 13.56 0.69 -25.37
C LEU A 154 14.13 0.41 -23.97
N THR A 155 15.30 0.92 -23.61
CA THR A 155 15.84 0.77 -22.26
C THR A 155 15.11 1.71 -21.30
N ILE A 156 14.76 1.22 -20.10
CA ILE A 156 14.05 2.03 -19.10
C ILE A 156 14.90 3.23 -18.66
N ASP A 157 16.19 3.03 -18.48
CA ASP A 157 17.07 4.09 -17.98
C ASP A 157 17.19 5.24 -19.01
N ALA A 158 17.28 4.94 -20.31
CA ALA A 158 17.26 5.97 -21.36
C ALA A 158 15.87 6.65 -21.44
N ALA A 159 14.79 5.89 -21.36
CA ALA A 159 13.43 6.43 -21.38
C ALA A 159 13.16 7.37 -20.20
N VAL A 160 13.65 7.03 -19.00
CA VAL A 160 13.53 7.86 -17.79
C VAL A 160 14.46 9.07 -17.86
N ALA A 161 15.70 8.93 -18.32
CA ALA A 161 16.65 10.02 -18.48
C ALA A 161 16.16 11.05 -19.52
N GLY A 162 15.52 10.59 -20.60
CA GLY A 162 14.92 11.43 -21.64
C GLY A 162 13.79 12.35 -21.14
N ALA A 163 13.23 12.09 -19.96
CA ALA A 163 12.16 12.91 -19.38
C ALA A 163 12.59 14.38 -19.15
N ALA A 164 13.86 14.62 -18.87
CA ALA A 164 14.40 15.97 -18.66
C ALA A 164 14.34 16.87 -19.91
N THR A 165 14.35 16.26 -21.11
CA THR A 165 14.30 16.96 -22.40
C THR A 165 12.93 16.85 -23.09
N LEU A 166 11.98 16.13 -22.46
CA LEU A 166 10.65 15.94 -23.02
C LEU A 166 9.88 17.28 -23.00
N PRO A 167 9.22 17.68 -24.10
CA PRO A 167 8.38 18.86 -24.10
C PRO A 167 7.33 18.84 -22.97
N SER A 168 7.17 19.95 -22.26
CA SER A 168 6.33 20.03 -21.04
C SER A 168 4.92 19.44 -21.18
N PRO A 169 4.17 19.64 -22.30
CA PRO A 169 2.88 18.99 -22.47
C PRO A 169 2.96 17.46 -22.51
N LEU A 170 3.95 16.91 -23.22
CA LEU A 170 4.16 15.46 -23.32
C LEU A 170 4.65 14.87 -22.00
N ALA A 171 5.54 15.57 -21.27
CA ALA A 171 5.96 15.19 -19.94
C ALA A 171 4.76 15.10 -18.97
N THR A 172 3.88 16.10 -19.04
CA THR A 172 2.65 16.12 -18.22
C THR A 172 1.72 14.95 -18.57
N VAL A 173 1.49 14.68 -19.86
CA VAL A 173 0.66 13.54 -20.29
C VAL A 173 1.27 12.23 -19.83
N ALA A 174 2.56 12.00 -20.06
CA ALA A 174 3.24 10.77 -19.63
C ALA A 174 3.16 10.59 -18.11
N ALA A 175 3.42 11.64 -17.33
CA ALA A 175 3.35 11.59 -15.89
C ALA A 175 1.92 11.35 -15.36
N VAL A 176 0.89 11.97 -15.96
CA VAL A 176 -0.52 11.74 -15.60
C VAL A 176 -0.91 10.28 -15.89
N LEU A 177 -0.50 9.73 -17.03
CA LEU A 177 -0.74 8.32 -17.36
C LEU A 177 -0.06 7.38 -16.34
N LEU A 178 1.16 7.69 -15.88
CA LEU A 178 1.81 6.94 -14.80
C LEU A 178 1.03 7.04 -13.49
N VAL A 179 0.49 8.21 -13.14
CA VAL A 179 -0.35 8.40 -11.94
C VAL A 179 -1.63 7.58 -12.05
N ILE A 180 -2.28 7.52 -13.22
CA ILE A 180 -3.47 6.68 -13.46
C ILE A 180 -3.11 5.20 -13.31
N ALA A 181 -2.02 4.74 -13.91
CA ALA A 181 -1.55 3.37 -13.79
C ALA A 181 -1.27 2.99 -12.33
N ALA A 182 -0.62 3.87 -11.57
CA ALA A 182 -0.36 3.71 -10.15
C ALA A 182 -1.66 3.67 -9.33
N ALA A 183 -2.62 4.56 -9.60
CA ALA A 183 -3.91 4.61 -8.93
C ALA A 183 -4.72 3.32 -9.14
N ALA A 184 -4.72 2.77 -10.33
CA ALA A 184 -5.40 1.53 -10.66
C ALA A 184 -4.82 0.35 -9.85
N ARG A 185 -3.50 0.21 -9.78
CA ARG A 185 -2.83 -0.84 -8.99
C ARG A 185 -2.99 -0.63 -7.49
N CYS A 186 -2.94 0.60 -7.01
CA CYS A 186 -3.13 0.98 -5.62
C CYS A 186 -4.60 0.99 -5.16
N ALA A 187 -5.53 0.64 -6.03
CA ALA A 187 -6.97 0.66 -5.73
C ALA A 187 -7.48 2.02 -5.21
N LEU A 188 -6.95 3.12 -5.72
CA LEU A 188 -7.48 4.44 -5.40
C LEU A 188 -8.75 4.72 -6.19
N PRO A 189 -9.68 5.55 -5.69
CA PRO A 189 -10.83 5.97 -6.48
C PRO A 189 -10.40 6.55 -7.85
N PRO A 190 -11.07 6.19 -8.94
CA PRO A 190 -12.31 5.42 -9.05
C PRO A 190 -12.10 3.89 -9.07
N PHE A 191 -10.87 3.40 -8.98
CA PHE A 191 -10.52 1.98 -9.11
C PHE A 191 -10.65 1.16 -7.81
N SER A 192 -11.01 1.77 -6.68
CA SER A 192 -11.08 1.11 -5.36
C SER A 192 -11.98 -0.12 -5.30
N GLY A 193 -12.96 -0.21 -6.20
CA GLY A 193 -13.92 -1.29 -6.24
C GLY A 193 -13.32 -2.69 -6.42
N TRP A 194 -12.19 -2.83 -7.12
CA TRP A 194 -11.57 -4.14 -7.31
C TRP A 194 -11.02 -4.70 -5.99
N LEU A 195 -10.36 -3.89 -5.19
CA LEU A 195 -9.77 -4.31 -3.91
C LEU A 195 -10.86 -4.59 -2.87
N LEU A 196 -11.88 -3.71 -2.81
CA LEU A 196 -12.97 -3.82 -1.83
C LEU A 196 -13.90 -5.02 -2.12
N SER A 197 -14.02 -5.47 -3.36
CA SER A 197 -14.79 -6.65 -3.74
C SER A 197 -13.98 -7.95 -3.70
N SER A 198 -12.66 -7.90 -3.59
CA SER A 198 -11.78 -9.09 -3.62
C SER A 198 -11.78 -9.92 -2.32
N MET A 199 -12.66 -9.63 -1.36
CA MET A 199 -12.72 -10.32 -0.06
C MET A 199 -13.18 -11.77 -0.15
N THR A 200 -13.75 -12.17 -1.29
CA THR A 200 -14.05 -13.57 -1.63
C THR A 200 -12.80 -14.41 -1.90
N ALA A 201 -11.67 -13.77 -2.15
CA ALA A 201 -10.40 -14.45 -2.36
C ALA A 201 -9.95 -15.23 -1.12
N PRO A 202 -9.23 -16.36 -1.29
CA PRO A 202 -8.61 -17.07 -0.20
C PRO A 202 -7.73 -16.15 0.66
N THR A 203 -7.71 -16.37 1.98
CA THR A 203 -6.92 -15.53 2.91
C THR A 203 -5.46 -15.37 2.50
N PRO A 204 -4.73 -16.42 2.03
CA PRO A 204 -3.37 -16.25 1.52
C PRO A 204 -3.25 -15.27 0.35
N VAL A 205 -4.24 -15.27 -0.57
CA VAL A 205 -4.28 -14.32 -1.69
C VAL A 205 -4.49 -12.90 -1.17
N SER A 206 -5.40 -12.71 -0.19
CA SER A 206 -5.62 -11.41 0.44
C SER A 206 -4.33 -10.90 1.10
N ALA A 207 -3.58 -11.75 1.81
CA ALA A 207 -2.31 -11.38 2.41
C ALA A 207 -1.29 -10.91 1.37
N LEU A 208 -1.08 -11.71 0.31
CA LEU A 208 -0.12 -11.38 -0.76
C LEU A 208 -0.52 -10.10 -1.51
N MET A 209 -1.80 -9.96 -1.82
CA MET A 209 -2.34 -8.81 -2.55
C MET A 209 -2.14 -7.51 -1.78
N HIS A 210 -2.55 -7.48 -0.51
CA HIS A 210 -2.46 -6.29 0.33
C HIS A 210 -1.05 -5.97 0.82
N ALA A 211 -0.17 -6.97 0.93
CA ALA A 211 1.21 -6.79 1.34
C ALA A 211 2.17 -6.45 0.19
N GLY A 212 1.88 -6.93 -1.02
CA GLY A 212 2.79 -6.84 -2.16
C GLY A 212 2.21 -6.03 -3.33
N LEU A 213 1.20 -6.58 -4.01
CA LEU A 213 0.79 -6.10 -5.33
C LEU A 213 0.14 -4.70 -5.34
N VAL A 214 -0.58 -4.32 -4.28
CA VAL A 214 -1.13 -2.95 -4.19
C VAL A 214 -0.03 -1.88 -4.07
N ASN A 215 1.17 -2.25 -3.66
CA ASN A 215 2.31 -1.35 -3.55
C ASN A 215 3.00 -1.07 -4.91
N ALA A 216 2.64 -1.81 -5.97
CA ALA A 216 3.24 -1.67 -7.30
C ALA A 216 3.15 -0.24 -7.85
N GLY A 217 2.05 0.48 -7.56
CA GLY A 217 1.91 1.88 -7.99
C GLY A 217 2.94 2.81 -7.34
N GLY A 218 3.26 2.61 -6.05
CA GLY A 218 4.33 3.36 -5.38
C GLY A 218 5.71 3.08 -5.99
N PHE A 219 6.02 1.79 -6.24
CA PHE A 219 7.23 1.44 -6.98
C PHE A 219 7.30 2.14 -8.33
N LEU A 220 6.20 2.09 -9.11
CA LEU A 220 6.15 2.72 -10.43
C LEU A 220 6.49 4.21 -10.35
N LEU A 221 5.86 4.95 -9.43
CA LEU A 221 6.11 6.38 -9.29
C LEU A 221 7.53 6.70 -8.80
N ILE A 222 8.09 5.89 -7.89
CA ILE A 222 9.47 6.05 -7.43
C ILE A 222 10.47 5.72 -8.55
N ARG A 223 10.24 4.63 -9.31
CA ARG A 223 11.11 4.24 -10.44
C ARG A 223 11.09 5.29 -11.56
N MET A 224 9.92 5.87 -11.83
CA MET A 224 9.69 6.88 -12.85
C MET A 224 9.74 8.32 -12.27
N ALA A 225 10.37 8.53 -11.13
CA ALA A 225 10.43 9.82 -10.46
C ALA A 225 10.90 10.98 -11.33
N PRO A 226 11.94 10.86 -12.19
CA PRO A 226 12.33 11.95 -13.08
C PRO A 226 11.22 12.41 -14.03
N VAL A 227 10.32 11.50 -14.45
CA VAL A 227 9.16 11.85 -15.28
C VAL A 227 8.15 12.68 -14.50
N LEU A 228 7.92 12.33 -13.23
CA LEU A 228 7.04 13.11 -12.34
C LEU A 228 7.64 14.47 -12.01
N GLU A 229 8.95 14.52 -11.76
CA GLU A 229 9.69 15.74 -11.44
C GLU A 229 9.64 16.74 -12.58
N ALA A 230 9.67 16.28 -13.84
CA ALA A 230 9.49 17.09 -15.03
C ALA A 230 8.05 17.63 -15.21
N ALA A 231 7.06 17.13 -14.43
CA ALA A 231 5.64 17.46 -14.59
C ALA A 231 4.98 17.87 -13.26
N PRO A 232 5.16 19.11 -12.77
CA PRO A 232 4.60 19.58 -11.50
C PRO A 232 3.08 19.40 -11.37
N ALA A 233 2.33 19.59 -12.46
CA ALA A 233 0.88 19.40 -12.49
C ALA A 233 0.49 17.95 -12.19
N ALA A 234 1.21 16.97 -12.73
CA ALA A 234 0.98 15.56 -12.46
C ALA A 234 1.34 15.19 -11.01
N ARG A 235 2.40 15.81 -10.44
CA ARG A 235 2.73 15.65 -9.01
C ARG A 235 1.60 16.18 -8.12
N LEU A 236 1.06 17.37 -8.41
CA LEU A 236 -0.09 17.92 -7.68
C LEU A 236 -1.33 17.03 -7.81
N ALA A 237 -1.60 16.47 -9.00
CA ALA A 237 -2.68 15.51 -9.20
C ALA A 237 -2.47 14.24 -8.35
N ALA A 238 -1.23 13.73 -8.24
CA ALA A 238 -0.90 12.61 -7.37
C ALA A 238 -1.13 12.94 -5.88
N VAL A 239 -0.77 14.16 -5.44
CA VAL A 239 -1.05 14.65 -4.08
C VAL A 239 -2.56 14.68 -3.81
N GLY A 240 -3.33 15.29 -4.70
CA GLY A 240 -4.79 15.41 -4.55
C GLY A 240 -5.50 14.06 -4.58
N LEU A 241 -5.15 13.19 -5.54
CA LEU A 241 -5.69 11.84 -5.65
C LEU A 241 -5.32 10.98 -4.43
N GLY A 242 -4.08 11.10 -3.98
CA GLY A 242 -3.58 10.39 -2.79
C GLY A 242 -4.30 10.83 -1.52
N LEU A 243 -4.47 12.13 -1.31
CA LEU A 243 -5.24 12.68 -0.17
C LEU A 243 -6.70 12.19 -0.23
N GLY A 244 -7.37 12.34 -1.39
CA GLY A 244 -8.74 11.87 -1.58
C GLY A 244 -8.89 10.37 -1.30
N GLY A 245 -7.96 9.55 -1.80
CA GLY A 245 -7.89 8.11 -1.55
C GLY A 245 -7.68 7.77 -0.07
N ALA A 246 -6.80 8.51 0.61
CA ALA A 246 -6.56 8.33 2.04
C ALA A 246 -7.83 8.59 2.86
N LEU A 247 -8.52 9.69 2.61
CA LEU A 247 -9.77 10.05 3.28
C LEU A 247 -10.91 9.07 2.98
N TYR A 248 -11.03 8.66 1.73
CA TYR A 248 -12.02 7.67 1.29
C TYR A 248 -11.83 6.33 1.99
N GLY A 249 -10.59 5.83 2.05
CA GLY A 249 -10.24 4.58 2.73
C GLY A 249 -10.52 4.62 4.24
N ILE A 250 -10.25 5.75 4.92
CA ILE A 250 -10.59 5.96 6.34
C ILE A 250 -12.12 5.85 6.52
N GLY A 251 -12.90 6.51 5.66
CA GLY A 251 -14.36 6.44 5.72
C GLY A 251 -14.89 5.01 5.65
N ILE A 252 -14.35 4.20 4.72
CA ILE A 252 -14.71 2.77 4.60
C ILE A 252 -14.32 2.00 5.86
N MET A 253 -13.09 2.18 6.36
CA MET A 253 -12.60 1.49 7.55
C MET A 253 -13.49 1.73 8.76
N LEU A 254 -14.03 2.94 8.92
CA LEU A 254 -14.85 3.33 10.07
C LEU A 254 -16.25 2.71 10.07
N VAL A 255 -16.80 2.31 8.91
CA VAL A 255 -18.17 1.80 8.81
C VAL A 255 -18.25 0.29 8.62
N ARG A 256 -17.18 -0.36 8.19
CA ARG A 256 -17.20 -1.80 7.91
C ARG A 256 -17.09 -2.62 9.19
N PRO A 257 -18.09 -3.48 9.49
CA PRO A 257 -18.07 -4.32 10.68
C PRO A 257 -17.19 -5.56 10.53
N ASP A 258 -16.93 -6.01 9.29
CA ASP A 258 -16.11 -7.18 9.03
C ASP A 258 -14.63 -6.83 8.92
N VAL A 259 -13.78 -7.68 9.51
CA VAL A 259 -12.33 -7.45 9.64
C VAL A 259 -11.67 -7.30 8.27
N LYS A 260 -11.97 -8.19 7.31
CA LYS A 260 -11.30 -8.17 6.01
C LYS A 260 -11.65 -6.91 5.21
N ARG A 261 -12.92 -6.48 5.17
CA ARG A 261 -13.33 -5.26 4.46
C ARG A 261 -12.81 -4.00 5.15
N SER A 262 -12.78 -3.98 6.49
CA SER A 262 -12.13 -2.89 7.24
C SER A 262 -10.65 -2.79 6.92
N LEU A 263 -9.93 -3.93 6.88
CA LEU A 263 -8.53 -3.98 6.47
C LEU A 263 -8.30 -3.55 5.01
N ALA A 264 -9.25 -3.84 4.10
CA ALA A 264 -9.20 -3.37 2.72
C ALA A 264 -9.38 -1.85 2.64
N GLY A 265 -10.34 -1.28 3.38
CA GLY A 265 -10.49 0.18 3.51
C GLY A 265 -9.23 0.85 4.05
N SER A 266 -8.64 0.27 5.10
CA SER A 266 -7.34 0.70 5.62
C SER A 266 -6.24 0.64 4.55
N THR A 267 -6.24 -0.37 3.67
CA THR A 267 -5.26 -0.46 2.58
C THR A 267 -5.46 0.64 1.55
N VAL A 268 -6.70 0.94 1.13
CA VAL A 268 -6.99 2.07 0.24
C VAL A 268 -6.46 3.38 0.83
N SER A 269 -6.69 3.60 2.14
CA SER A 269 -6.18 4.79 2.84
C SER A 269 -4.65 4.87 2.80
N GLN A 270 -3.97 3.79 3.11
CA GLN A 270 -2.51 3.74 3.16
C GLN A 270 -1.89 3.88 1.77
N MET A 271 -2.54 3.33 0.72
CA MET A 271 -2.10 3.53 -0.66
C MET A 271 -2.31 4.98 -1.11
N GLY A 272 -3.40 5.62 -0.69
CA GLY A 272 -3.60 7.06 -0.90
C GLY A 272 -2.46 7.88 -0.28
N PHE A 273 -2.13 7.60 0.97
CA PHE A 273 -1.00 8.24 1.65
C PHE A 273 0.33 8.03 0.92
N MET A 274 0.59 6.82 0.43
CA MET A 274 1.79 6.49 -0.33
C MET A 274 1.88 7.28 -1.65
N ILE A 275 0.79 7.33 -2.43
CA ILE A 275 0.75 8.09 -3.70
C ILE A 275 0.90 9.59 -3.44
N MET A 276 0.28 10.11 -2.39
CA MET A 276 0.48 11.50 -1.93
C MET A 276 1.96 11.76 -1.61
N SER A 277 2.62 10.87 -0.89
CA SER A 277 4.05 10.98 -0.58
C SER A 277 4.91 10.99 -1.83
N CYS A 278 4.62 10.13 -2.81
CA CYS A 278 5.29 10.16 -4.12
C CYS A 278 5.06 11.48 -4.86
N GLY A 279 3.84 12.02 -4.85
CA GLY A 279 3.51 13.31 -5.45
C GLY A 279 4.26 14.47 -4.80
N LEU A 280 4.40 14.48 -3.48
CA LEU A 280 5.22 15.44 -2.74
C LEU A 280 6.72 15.30 -3.05
N GLY A 281 7.17 14.11 -3.50
CA GLY A 281 8.57 13.80 -3.76
C GLY A 281 9.28 13.14 -2.57
N ALA A 282 8.54 12.75 -1.54
CA ALA A 282 9.05 12.03 -0.36
C ALA A 282 9.25 10.54 -0.66
N TYR A 283 10.14 10.22 -1.60
CA TYR A 283 10.30 8.86 -2.15
C TYR A 283 10.85 7.87 -1.12
N ALA A 284 11.77 8.31 -0.27
CA ALA A 284 12.30 7.47 0.80
C ALA A 284 11.21 7.10 1.82
N ALA A 285 10.39 8.07 2.22
CA ALA A 285 9.25 7.82 3.10
C ALA A 285 8.20 6.91 2.44
N ALA A 286 7.95 7.07 1.13
CA ALA A 286 7.05 6.22 0.38
C ALA A 286 7.58 4.77 0.28
N LEU A 287 8.88 4.57 0.01
CA LEU A 287 9.49 3.24 -0.02
C LEU A 287 9.45 2.56 1.36
N TRP A 288 9.81 3.28 2.41
CA TRP A 288 9.71 2.74 3.77
C TRP A 288 8.26 2.37 4.13
N HIS A 289 7.31 3.22 3.72
CA HIS A 289 5.89 2.93 3.90
C HIS A 289 5.47 1.63 3.19
N ILE A 290 5.94 1.38 1.96
CA ILE A 290 5.69 0.13 1.24
C ILE A 290 6.16 -1.08 2.05
N VAL A 291 7.38 -1.04 2.58
CA VAL A 291 7.97 -2.14 3.35
C VAL A 291 7.20 -2.38 4.65
N ALA A 292 7.02 -1.33 5.46
CA ALA A 292 6.34 -1.43 6.75
C ALA A 292 4.87 -1.85 6.59
N HIS A 293 4.16 -1.25 5.62
CA HIS A 293 2.78 -1.60 5.27
C HIS A 293 2.67 -3.04 4.81
N GLY A 294 3.57 -3.49 3.93
CA GLY A 294 3.58 -4.85 3.41
C GLY A 294 3.70 -5.89 4.52
N LEU A 295 4.67 -5.73 5.41
CA LEU A 295 4.88 -6.63 6.55
C LEU A 295 3.66 -6.64 7.49
N PHE A 296 3.16 -5.45 7.84
CA PHE A 296 2.03 -5.30 8.74
C PHE A 296 0.74 -5.91 8.18
N LYS A 297 0.45 -5.68 6.88
CA LYS A 297 -0.74 -6.24 6.23
C LYS A 297 -0.66 -7.75 6.05
N ALA A 298 0.50 -8.30 5.71
CA ALA A 298 0.69 -9.74 5.65
C ALA A 298 0.30 -10.38 6.98
N TRP A 299 0.82 -9.85 8.09
CA TRP A 299 0.52 -10.33 9.43
C TRP A 299 -0.97 -10.24 9.77
N LEU A 300 -1.61 -9.09 9.53
CA LEU A 300 -3.04 -8.89 9.84
C LEU A 300 -3.96 -9.80 9.02
N PHE A 301 -3.71 -9.94 7.72
CA PHE A 301 -4.57 -10.80 6.89
C PHE A 301 -4.39 -12.28 7.22
N LEU A 302 -3.18 -12.76 7.39
CA LEU A 302 -2.94 -14.16 7.80
C LEU A 302 -3.52 -14.46 9.17
N GLY A 303 -3.48 -13.48 10.11
CA GLY A 303 -4.07 -13.58 11.44
C GLY A 303 -5.59 -13.35 11.49
N SER A 304 -6.23 -12.91 10.39
CA SER A 304 -7.66 -12.52 10.42
C SER A 304 -8.61 -13.65 10.84
N GLY A 305 -8.26 -14.91 10.60
CA GLY A 305 -9.03 -16.08 11.02
C GLY A 305 -9.06 -16.29 12.56
N SER A 306 -8.05 -15.84 13.29
CA SER A 306 -7.98 -15.98 14.74
C SER A 306 -8.87 -14.99 15.50
N THR A 307 -9.44 -13.99 14.81
CA THR A 307 -10.35 -13.00 15.41
C THR A 307 -11.80 -13.47 15.49
N ILE A 308 -12.11 -14.64 14.92
CA ILE A 308 -13.46 -15.22 14.98
C ILE A 308 -13.83 -15.54 16.42
N GLY A 309 -14.95 -14.97 16.89
CA GLY A 309 -15.43 -15.14 18.26
C GLY A 309 -14.79 -14.22 19.31
N MET A 310 -13.80 -13.39 18.92
CA MET A 310 -13.27 -12.36 19.83
C MET A 310 -14.26 -11.19 19.95
N LYS A 311 -14.55 -10.79 21.20
CA LYS A 311 -15.32 -9.56 21.42
C LYS A 311 -14.46 -8.34 21.06
N PRO A 312 -15.02 -7.33 20.36
CA PRO A 312 -14.33 -6.08 20.14
C PRO A 312 -13.86 -5.48 21.48
N ALA A 313 -12.61 -5.02 21.54
CA ALA A 313 -12.15 -4.29 22.71
C ALA A 313 -12.96 -3.00 22.83
N ALA A 314 -13.72 -2.85 23.92
CA ALA A 314 -14.45 -1.62 24.19
C ALA A 314 -13.44 -0.46 24.30
N THR A 315 -13.65 0.60 23.53
CA THR A 315 -12.91 1.88 23.64
C THR A 315 -11.40 1.87 23.39
N ALA A 316 -10.83 0.86 22.72
CA ALA A 316 -9.44 0.92 22.33
C ALA A 316 -9.18 2.11 21.38
N GLY A 317 -8.25 2.99 21.76
CA GLY A 317 -7.84 4.14 20.95
C GLY A 317 -8.62 5.46 21.16
N GLN A 318 -9.56 5.50 22.10
CA GLN A 318 -10.21 6.78 22.48
C GLN A 318 -9.29 7.59 23.42
N LEU A 319 -8.94 8.80 23.00
CA LEU A 319 -8.26 9.76 23.83
C LEU A 319 -9.24 10.78 24.41
N SER A 320 -8.99 11.26 25.65
CA SER A 320 -9.73 12.40 26.17
C SER A 320 -9.51 13.64 25.31
N ARG A 321 -10.50 14.53 25.24
CA ARG A 321 -10.43 15.76 24.43
C ARG A 321 -9.17 16.59 24.70
N PRO A 322 -8.73 16.85 25.97
CA PRO A 322 -7.53 17.62 26.21
C PRO A 322 -6.27 16.91 25.70
N VAL A 323 -6.19 15.58 25.79
CA VAL A 323 -5.03 14.82 25.33
C VAL A 323 -4.96 14.82 23.78
N SER A 324 -6.08 14.64 23.11
CA SER A 324 -6.09 14.70 21.62
C SER A 324 -5.74 16.10 21.10
N LEU A 325 -6.20 17.16 21.78
CA LEU A 325 -5.81 18.54 21.45
C LEU A 325 -4.32 18.80 21.72
N ALA A 326 -3.78 18.27 22.82
CA ALA A 326 -2.34 18.39 23.12
C ALA A 326 -1.48 17.69 22.07
N VAL A 327 -1.82 16.46 21.66
CA VAL A 327 -1.10 15.74 20.60
C VAL A 327 -1.15 16.51 19.27
N ALA A 328 -2.33 17.00 18.87
CA ALA A 328 -2.48 17.80 17.65
C ALA A 328 -1.68 19.11 17.73
N GLY A 329 -1.76 19.80 18.86
CA GLY A 329 -1.06 21.07 19.09
C GLY A 329 0.47 20.93 19.07
N MET A 330 1.01 19.90 19.73
CA MET A 330 2.45 19.61 19.70
C MET A 330 2.93 19.31 18.27
N THR A 331 2.15 18.52 17.52
CA THR A 331 2.50 18.20 16.13
C THR A 331 2.45 19.42 15.23
N ALA A 332 1.39 20.24 15.34
CA ALA A 332 1.26 21.47 14.58
C ALA A 332 2.36 22.47 14.95
N GLY A 333 2.71 22.58 16.22
CA GLY A 333 3.81 23.44 16.72
C GLY A 333 5.16 22.98 16.16
N ALA A 334 5.45 21.68 16.17
CA ALA A 334 6.68 21.12 15.59
C ALA A 334 6.75 21.40 14.07
N ALA A 335 5.64 21.19 13.36
CA ALA A 335 5.55 21.49 11.93
C ALA A 335 5.81 22.98 11.63
N LEU A 336 5.19 23.86 12.39
CA LEU A 336 5.37 25.31 12.26
C LEU A 336 6.83 25.72 12.51
N ALA A 337 7.45 25.16 13.54
CA ALA A 337 8.85 25.42 13.86
C ALA A 337 9.80 24.97 12.73
N LEU A 338 9.55 23.79 12.15
CA LEU A 338 10.34 23.27 11.02
C LEU A 338 10.16 24.13 9.75
N VAL A 339 8.93 24.55 9.45
CA VAL A 339 8.66 25.45 8.32
C VAL A 339 9.32 26.83 8.55
N ALA A 340 9.18 27.40 9.74
CA ALA A 340 9.77 28.69 10.09
C ALA A 340 11.31 28.67 10.08
N SER A 341 11.94 27.54 10.40
CA SER A 341 13.39 27.35 10.33
C SER A 341 13.92 27.03 8.91
N GLY A 342 13.05 26.99 7.88
CA GLY A 342 13.44 26.64 6.52
C GLY A 342 13.75 25.16 6.30
N LYS A 343 13.40 24.28 7.25
CA LYS A 343 13.62 22.82 7.18
C LYS A 343 12.37 22.05 6.73
N ALA A 344 11.52 22.67 5.93
CA ALA A 344 10.32 22.04 5.38
C ALA A 344 10.68 21.18 4.17
N GLU A 345 10.93 19.91 4.40
CA GLU A 345 11.22 18.91 3.38
C GLU A 345 9.95 18.19 2.92
N PRO A 346 9.93 17.53 1.75
CA PRO A 346 8.81 16.72 1.26
C PRO A 346 8.33 15.65 2.27
N SER A 347 9.26 15.09 3.05
CA SER A 347 9.03 14.08 4.08
C SER A 347 8.32 14.59 5.35
N LEU A 348 8.16 15.91 5.53
CA LEU A 348 7.59 16.53 6.74
C LEU A 348 6.21 15.95 7.10
N VAL A 349 5.29 15.87 6.14
CA VAL A 349 3.92 15.38 6.39
C VAL A 349 3.92 13.90 6.75
N PRO A 350 4.56 12.98 5.99
CA PRO A 350 4.68 11.58 6.36
C PRO A 350 5.25 11.36 7.76
N LEU A 351 6.33 12.03 8.10
CA LEU A 351 7.02 11.88 9.40
C LEU A 351 6.16 12.37 10.57
N LEU A 352 5.52 13.53 10.44
CA LEU A 352 4.67 14.07 11.49
C LEU A 352 3.41 13.27 11.72
N LEU A 353 2.80 12.69 10.68
CA LEU A 353 1.65 11.79 10.84
C LEU A 353 2.06 10.47 11.55
N GLY A 354 3.26 9.97 11.30
CA GLY A 354 3.87 8.89 12.08
C GLY A 354 4.03 9.28 13.55
N ALA A 355 4.54 10.48 13.83
CA ALA A 355 4.69 11.00 15.19
C ALA A 355 3.34 11.15 15.91
N VAL A 356 2.28 11.63 15.24
CA VAL A 356 0.91 11.68 15.82
C VAL A 356 0.46 10.30 16.25
N THR A 357 0.66 9.28 15.40
CA THR A 357 0.27 7.90 15.71
C THR A 357 1.03 7.38 16.93
N ALA A 358 2.33 7.62 17.00
CA ALA A 358 3.16 7.22 18.14
C ALA A 358 2.73 7.93 19.43
N MET A 359 2.53 9.26 19.39
CA MET A 359 2.07 10.05 20.55
C MET A 359 0.68 9.65 21.01
N ALA A 360 -0.26 9.42 20.09
CA ALA A 360 -1.61 8.97 20.42
C ALA A 360 -1.60 7.59 21.08
N THR A 361 -0.75 6.68 20.59
CA THR A 361 -0.56 5.35 21.17
C THR A 361 0.03 5.46 22.58
N LEU A 362 1.08 6.23 22.77
CA LEU A 362 1.66 6.52 24.10
C LEU A 362 0.62 7.07 25.06
N ALA A 363 -0.13 8.10 24.65
CA ALA A 363 -1.14 8.72 25.48
C ALA A 363 -2.23 7.72 25.90
N SER A 364 -2.67 6.84 24.97
CA SER A 364 -3.66 5.80 25.29
C SER A 364 -3.14 4.77 26.28
N CYS A 365 -1.86 4.42 26.24
CA CYS A 365 -1.23 3.51 27.21
C CYS A 365 -1.21 4.08 28.62
N PHE A 366 -1.05 5.42 28.76
CA PHE A 366 -1.04 6.08 30.08
C PHE A 366 -2.44 6.42 30.61
N ALA A 367 -3.42 6.62 29.72
CA ALA A 367 -4.80 6.90 30.11
C ALA A 367 -5.52 5.69 30.75
N GLY A 368 -5.08 4.46 30.47
CA GLY A 368 -5.69 3.24 30.97
C GLY A 368 -5.20 2.83 32.38
N LYS A 369 -5.92 1.90 33.01
CA LYS A 369 -5.53 1.26 34.29
C LYS A 369 -4.54 0.09 34.11
N ALA A 370 -3.70 0.13 33.08
CA ALA A 370 -2.74 -0.93 32.81
C ALA A 370 -1.67 -1.02 33.92
N PRO A 371 -1.25 -2.24 34.34
CA PRO A 371 -0.18 -2.41 35.30
C PRO A 371 1.15 -1.84 34.78
N MET A 372 2.02 -1.42 35.72
CA MET A 372 3.30 -0.78 35.37
C MET A 372 4.16 -1.65 34.43
N ARG A 373 4.18 -2.96 34.62
CA ARG A 373 4.88 -3.90 33.71
C ARG A 373 4.41 -3.78 32.27
N THR A 374 3.09 -3.71 32.04
CA THR A 374 2.51 -3.54 30.71
C THR A 374 2.89 -2.18 30.10
N ARG A 375 2.90 -1.11 30.91
CA ARG A 375 3.32 0.23 30.44
C ARG A 375 4.79 0.25 30.04
N ILE A 376 5.67 -0.37 30.82
CA ILE A 376 7.10 -0.50 30.48
C ILE A 376 7.28 -1.31 29.19
N ALA A 377 6.59 -2.44 29.06
CA ALA A 377 6.65 -3.25 27.84
C ALA A 377 6.17 -2.49 26.59
N LEU A 378 5.10 -1.69 26.73
CA LEU A 378 4.59 -0.83 25.63
C LEU A 378 5.58 0.29 25.28
N LEU A 379 6.18 0.94 26.30
CA LEU A 379 7.23 1.97 26.06
C LEU A 379 8.44 1.37 25.35
N ALA A 380 8.92 0.21 25.79
CA ALA A 380 10.02 -0.49 25.16
C ALA A 380 9.65 -0.89 23.71
N GLY A 381 8.44 -1.40 23.49
CA GLY A 381 7.94 -1.73 22.16
C GLY A 381 7.87 -0.52 21.23
N ILE A 382 7.39 0.62 21.72
CA ILE A 382 7.35 1.88 20.94
C ILE A 382 8.77 2.38 20.63
N ALA A 383 9.70 2.33 21.60
CA ALA A 383 11.09 2.70 21.36
C ALA A 383 11.74 1.83 20.28
N VAL A 384 11.52 0.51 20.30
CA VAL A 384 11.98 -0.41 19.26
C VAL A 384 11.35 -0.07 17.91
N LEU A 385 10.04 0.23 17.86
CA LEU A 385 9.36 0.62 16.61
C LEU A 385 9.90 1.94 16.05
N VAL A 386 10.17 2.93 16.89
CA VAL A 386 10.76 4.22 16.48
C VAL A 386 12.17 4.00 15.92
N ALA A 387 13.01 3.20 16.61
CA ALA A 387 14.35 2.87 16.13
C ALA A 387 14.29 2.10 14.79
N PHE A 388 13.39 1.13 14.66
CA PHE A 388 13.16 0.39 13.44
C PHE A 388 12.67 1.30 12.29
N HIS A 389 11.80 2.25 12.59
CA HIS A 389 11.34 3.25 11.63
C HIS A 389 12.48 4.14 11.13
N GLY A 390 13.32 4.65 12.05
CA GLY A 390 14.47 5.46 11.70
C GLY A 390 15.50 4.71 10.85
N LEU A 391 15.80 3.45 11.20
CA LEU A 391 16.67 2.59 10.41
C LEU A 391 16.09 2.34 9.01
N GLY A 392 14.80 2.00 8.94
CA GLY A 392 14.12 1.71 7.68
C GLY A 392 14.09 2.93 6.75
N LEU A 393 13.89 4.13 7.29
CA LEU A 393 13.93 5.37 6.53
C LEU A 393 15.35 5.62 5.98
N ALA A 394 16.38 5.50 6.81
CA ALA A 394 17.77 5.68 6.39
C ALA A 394 18.20 4.68 5.31
N LEU A 395 17.75 3.41 5.38
CA LEU A 395 17.97 2.42 4.34
C LEU A 395 17.21 2.77 3.05
N SER A 396 15.98 3.29 3.19
CA SER A 396 15.16 3.70 2.04
C SER A 396 15.77 4.92 1.32
N GLU A 397 16.34 5.88 2.04
CA GLU A 397 17.07 7.02 1.45
C GLU A 397 18.22 6.55 0.55
N ARG A 398 18.98 5.56 0.99
CA ARG A 398 20.06 4.95 0.17
C ARG A 398 19.48 4.23 -1.06
N ALA A 399 18.36 3.55 -0.90
CA ALA A 399 17.75 2.77 -1.98
C ALA A 399 17.12 3.63 -3.09
N VAL A 400 16.69 4.87 -2.81
CA VAL A 400 16.05 5.74 -3.80
C VAL A 400 16.92 6.91 -4.26
N ALA A 401 18.12 7.08 -3.71
CA ALA A 401 19.04 8.18 -3.98
C ALA A 401 18.45 9.59 -3.71
N GLY A 402 17.69 9.70 -2.63
CA GLY A 402 17.14 10.97 -2.13
C GLY A 402 15.73 11.32 -2.59
N ASP A 403 15.21 12.38 -2.02
CA ASP A 403 13.89 12.93 -2.30
C ASP A 403 13.95 13.97 -3.44
N ALA A 404 12.80 14.27 -4.04
CA ALA A 404 12.68 15.29 -5.06
C ALA A 404 12.77 16.71 -4.47
N PRO A 405 13.09 17.71 -5.32
CA PRO A 405 12.91 19.12 -4.96
C PRO A 405 11.48 19.41 -4.47
N ALA A 406 11.35 20.33 -3.51
CA ALA A 406 10.06 20.71 -2.96
C ALA A 406 9.11 21.19 -4.07
N LEU A 407 7.95 20.55 -4.17
CA LEU A 407 6.91 20.92 -5.15
C LEU A 407 6.06 22.08 -4.66
N VAL A 408 5.83 22.14 -3.37
CA VAL A 408 4.95 23.10 -2.73
C VAL A 408 5.69 23.85 -1.63
N PRO A 409 5.34 25.11 -1.36
CA PRO A 409 5.94 25.85 -0.25
C PRO A 409 5.56 25.22 1.09
N GLY A 410 6.38 25.45 2.11
CA GLY A 410 6.20 24.84 3.45
C GLY A 410 4.83 25.10 4.07
N TRP A 411 4.21 26.27 3.82
CA TRP A 411 2.86 26.55 4.31
C TRP A 411 1.80 25.60 3.73
N ALA A 412 1.97 25.14 2.49
CA ALA A 412 1.03 24.17 1.87
C ALA A 412 1.14 22.79 2.54
N LEU A 413 2.34 22.41 3.01
CA LEU A 413 2.52 21.21 3.84
C LEU A 413 1.80 21.34 5.19
N LEU A 414 1.79 22.54 5.78
CA LEU A 414 1.01 22.82 7.01
C LEU A 414 -0.50 22.69 6.77
N VAL A 415 -1.02 23.18 5.64
CA VAL A 415 -2.44 23.01 5.27
C VAL A 415 -2.78 21.53 5.13
N LEU A 416 -1.93 20.76 4.45
CA LEU A 416 -2.12 19.33 4.25
C LEU A 416 -2.10 18.57 5.60
N LEU A 417 -1.12 18.85 6.45
CA LEU A 417 -1.05 18.30 7.81
C LEU A 417 -2.28 18.69 8.64
N GLY A 418 -2.68 19.96 8.56
CA GLY A 418 -3.87 20.49 9.25
C GLY A 418 -5.16 19.77 8.85
N ALA A 419 -5.31 19.41 7.57
CA ALA A 419 -6.45 18.61 7.10
C ALA A 419 -6.51 17.23 7.78
N PHE A 420 -5.36 16.52 7.88
CA PHE A 420 -5.29 15.24 8.57
C PHE A 420 -5.53 15.38 10.08
N LEU A 421 -4.90 16.36 10.75
CA LEU A 421 -5.09 16.59 12.17
C LEU A 421 -6.54 17.00 12.49
N GLY A 422 -7.15 17.87 11.67
CA GLY A 422 -8.53 18.30 11.82
C GLY A 422 -9.49 17.13 11.70
N LEU A 423 -9.31 16.25 10.70
CA LEU A 423 -10.13 15.06 10.53
C LEU A 423 -9.92 14.08 11.70
N TRP A 424 -8.69 13.88 12.15
CA TRP A 424 -8.40 13.02 13.29
C TRP A 424 -9.06 13.55 14.57
N LEU A 425 -8.96 14.85 14.86
CA LEU A 425 -9.64 15.49 16.01
C LEU A 425 -11.15 15.36 15.91
N TRP A 426 -11.73 15.60 14.73
CA TRP A 426 -13.16 15.41 14.48
C TRP A 426 -13.59 13.97 14.76
N GLN A 427 -12.82 12.98 14.29
CA GLN A 427 -13.06 11.57 14.58
C GLN A 427 -13.02 11.27 16.07
N GLN A 428 -11.97 11.75 16.80
CA GLN A 428 -11.86 11.55 18.25
C GLN A 428 -13.06 12.15 19.01
N GLN A 429 -13.52 13.33 18.61
CA GLN A 429 -14.68 13.99 19.23
C GLN A 429 -15.98 13.22 18.99
N ARG A 430 -16.16 12.66 17.77
CA ARG A 430 -17.34 11.85 17.48
C ARG A 430 -17.36 10.54 18.26
N LEU A 431 -16.22 9.87 18.33
CA LEU A 431 -16.06 8.65 19.14
C LEU A 431 -16.33 8.93 20.62
N ALA A 432 -15.79 10.02 21.16
CA ALA A 432 -16.03 10.43 22.55
C ALA A 432 -17.52 10.76 22.83
N ALA A 433 -18.26 11.24 21.81
CA ALA A 433 -19.68 11.51 21.91
C ALA A 433 -20.57 10.28 21.63
N GLY A 434 -19.99 9.09 21.39
CA GLY A 434 -20.74 7.89 20.99
C GLY A 434 -21.45 8.02 19.62
N ARG A 435 -21.01 8.95 18.77
CA ARG A 435 -21.66 9.24 17.48
C ARG A 435 -20.88 8.60 16.33
N GLY A 436 -21.57 7.82 15.50
CA GLY A 436 -21.04 7.30 14.22
C GLY A 436 -20.88 8.41 13.16
N LEU A 437 -20.55 8.02 11.93
CA LEU A 437 -20.53 8.96 10.79
C LEU A 437 -21.95 9.52 10.52
N PRO A 438 -22.05 10.71 9.91
CA PRO A 438 -23.32 11.20 9.38
C PRO A 438 -23.96 10.20 8.41
N LEU A 439 -25.27 10.03 8.44
CA LEU A 439 -25.99 8.98 7.70
C LEU A 439 -25.64 8.94 6.20
N PRO A 440 -25.57 10.05 5.46
CA PRO A 440 -25.21 10.04 4.04
C PRO A 440 -23.81 9.46 3.80
N LEU A 441 -22.83 9.83 4.63
CA LEU A 441 -21.47 9.31 4.56
C LEU A 441 -21.40 7.83 4.95
N TYR A 442 -22.16 7.43 5.98
CA TYR A 442 -22.26 6.04 6.39
C TYR A 442 -22.80 5.17 5.23
N VAL A 443 -23.92 5.56 4.61
CA VAL A 443 -24.52 4.85 3.47
C VAL A 443 -23.57 4.79 2.29
N HIS A 444 -22.89 5.88 1.98
CA HIS A 444 -21.88 5.91 0.90
C HIS A 444 -20.75 4.90 1.15
N PHE A 445 -20.13 4.94 2.33
CA PHE A 445 -18.99 4.10 2.62
C PHE A 445 -19.34 2.62 2.89
N ILE A 446 -20.52 2.33 3.47
CA ILE A 446 -20.95 0.95 3.68
C ILE A 446 -21.23 0.24 2.35
N ASN A 447 -21.64 0.96 1.32
CA ASN A 447 -21.89 0.45 -0.02
C ASN A 447 -20.63 0.39 -0.89
N ALA A 448 -19.50 0.96 -0.44
CA ALA A 448 -18.27 0.96 -1.20
C ALA A 448 -17.81 -0.47 -1.52
N GLY A 449 -17.59 -0.78 -2.80
CA GLY A 449 -17.18 -2.10 -3.26
C GLY A 449 -18.28 -3.17 -3.32
N ALA A 450 -19.50 -2.88 -2.86
CA ALA A 450 -20.62 -3.80 -2.99
C ALA A 450 -21.09 -3.92 -4.46
N LEU A 451 -21.56 -5.11 -4.86
CA LEU A 451 -22.16 -5.31 -6.19
C LEU A 451 -23.57 -4.69 -6.25
N HIS A 452 -24.30 -4.84 -5.15
CA HIS A 452 -25.62 -4.21 -4.93
C HIS A 452 -25.57 -3.38 -3.65
N PRO A 453 -26.30 -2.27 -3.54
CA PRO A 453 -26.36 -1.50 -2.31
C PRO A 453 -26.73 -2.39 -1.12
N LEU A 454 -25.92 -2.37 -0.06
CA LEU A 454 -26.18 -3.09 1.20
C LEU A 454 -27.24 -2.35 2.04
N VAL A 455 -27.24 -1.02 1.92
CA VAL A 455 -28.19 -0.13 2.59
C VAL A 455 -28.69 0.88 1.56
N LYS A 456 -30.02 1.03 1.43
CA LYS A 456 -30.63 2.08 0.61
C LYS A 456 -30.78 3.34 1.46
N GLY A 457 -30.54 4.51 0.85
CA GLY A 457 -30.58 5.79 1.54
C GLY A 457 -31.97 6.19 2.10
N ASP A 458 -33.04 5.51 1.60
CA ASP A 458 -34.43 5.79 1.96
C ASP A 458 -34.98 4.91 3.08
N ASP A 459 -34.21 3.96 3.58
CA ASP A 459 -34.60 3.15 4.76
C ASP A 459 -34.43 4.01 6.01
N LYS A 460 -35.50 4.78 6.34
CA LYS A 460 -35.66 5.56 7.56
C LYS A 460 -35.90 4.65 8.75
#